data_1e0861657888f82b9947bc9cfca902e0
#
_entry.id   1e0861657888f82b9947bc9cfca902e0
#
_cell.length_a   1.000
_cell.length_b   1.000
_cell.length_c   1.000
_cell.angle_alpha   90.00
_cell.angle_beta   90.00
_cell.angle_gamma   90.00
#
_symmetry.space_group_name_H-M   'P 1'
#
loop_
_entity.id
_entity.type
_entity.pdbx_description
1 polymer ?
#
loop_
_entity_poly.entity_id
_entity_poly.type
_entity_poly.pdbx_seq_one_letter_code
_entity_poly.pdbx_strand_id
1 'polypeptide(L)'
;MARSISDIKKEMTTAFAQERAVVNAYGLDARKSFDQQFSVVSIESILFYCFAVAVWAVETLFDKHSAEVDTRIEQLEPHTLRWYVNKVKAFMYGYKLVSDTDRYDTSGMSDTDINKARIIKYAVATEDDSMVYIKVAGQTDNGKPCLLNKSQFSALKQYVNEIKDAGVSVQLRNEEADLIKINLFVYYDPTLMNERGELSDGSKPVDEAVLSVITNLPFNGIFRNTDLLEAIKSIPAVVVVDIDSASGGIQAKARNADRYSSVVGYNRPYSGYYEIEGGSANVTYKEYKSIE
;
A
#
# COMPACT_ATOMS: atom_id res chain seq x y z
N MET A 1 15.76 17.21 13.82
CA MET A 1 16.54 18.50 13.83
C MET A 1 16.63 19.01 15.25
N ALA A 2 17.83 19.31 15.73
CA ALA A 2 18.07 19.90 17.04
C ALA A 2 17.32 21.24 17.18
N ARG A 3 16.74 21.49 18.34
CA ARG A 3 16.10 22.77 18.68
C ARG A 3 17.16 23.88 18.76
N SER A 4 16.76 25.15 18.66
CA SER A 4 17.71 26.24 18.91
C SER A 4 18.07 26.34 20.42
N ILE A 5 19.28 26.84 20.71
CA ILE A 5 19.72 27.09 22.08
C ILE A 5 18.72 28.02 22.79
N SER A 6 18.17 28.99 22.08
CA SER A 6 17.16 29.92 22.62
C SER A 6 15.87 29.23 23.02
N ASP A 7 15.38 28.27 22.19
CA ASP A 7 14.15 27.55 22.50
C ASP A 7 14.34 26.61 23.69
N ILE A 8 15.48 25.91 23.75
CA ILE A 8 15.83 25.05 24.89
C ILE A 8 15.91 25.87 26.17
N LYS A 9 16.62 27.01 26.13
CA LYS A 9 16.72 27.91 27.30
C LYS A 9 15.34 28.39 27.71
N LYS A 10 14.50 28.81 26.78
CA LYS A 10 13.14 29.30 27.08
C LYS A 10 12.27 28.22 27.73
N GLU A 11 12.35 26.99 27.26
CA GLU A 11 11.63 25.87 27.87
C GLU A 11 12.07 25.62 29.32
N MET A 12 13.38 25.55 29.56
CA MET A 12 13.96 25.36 30.89
C MET A 12 13.60 26.49 31.85
N THR A 13 13.72 27.74 31.39
CA THR A 13 13.41 28.92 32.21
C THR A 13 11.90 29.03 32.50
N THR A 14 11.05 28.58 31.56
CA THR A 14 9.61 28.53 31.80
C THR A 14 9.28 27.49 32.87
N ALA A 15 9.84 26.28 32.77
CA ALA A 15 9.64 25.25 33.79
C ALA A 15 10.13 25.71 35.16
N PHE A 16 11.30 26.35 35.23
CA PHE A 16 11.86 26.90 36.48
C PHE A 16 10.94 27.95 37.10
N ALA A 17 10.45 28.90 36.32
CA ALA A 17 9.60 29.99 36.80
C ALA A 17 8.19 29.52 37.26
N GLN A 18 7.77 28.32 36.83
CA GLN A 18 6.50 27.68 37.17
C GLN A 18 6.62 26.73 38.37
N GLU A 19 7.84 26.31 38.73
CA GLU A 19 8.05 25.37 39.81
C GLU A 19 7.69 26.03 41.16
N ARG A 20 6.74 25.41 41.86
CA ARG A 20 6.15 25.98 43.09
C ARG A 20 7.17 26.28 44.21
N ALA A 21 8.16 25.42 44.34
CA ALA A 21 9.24 25.62 45.31
C ALA A 21 10.08 26.86 44.98
N VAL A 22 10.36 27.08 43.70
CA VAL A 22 11.12 28.22 43.18
C VAL A 22 10.31 29.51 43.35
N VAL A 23 9.04 29.48 42.94
CA VAL A 23 8.12 30.64 43.08
C VAL A 23 8.08 31.11 44.53
N ASN A 24 7.96 30.20 45.49
CA ASN A 24 7.92 30.52 46.90
C ASN A 24 9.29 31.04 47.44
N ALA A 25 10.40 30.41 47.03
CA ALA A 25 11.72 30.78 47.54
C ALA A 25 12.22 32.13 46.99
N TYR A 26 11.91 32.44 45.71
CA TYR A 26 12.32 33.68 45.05
C TYR A 26 11.27 34.78 45.09
N GLY A 27 10.04 34.48 45.55
CA GLY A 27 8.93 35.44 45.54
C GLY A 27 8.50 35.82 44.13
N LEU A 28 8.52 34.87 43.17
CA LEU A 28 8.24 35.11 41.77
C LEU A 28 6.75 35.32 41.49
N ASP A 29 6.44 36.19 40.52
CA ASP A 29 5.11 36.35 39.97
C ASP A 29 4.88 35.34 38.82
N ALA A 30 4.02 34.35 39.04
CA ALA A 30 3.72 33.30 38.06
C ALA A 30 3.12 33.83 36.73
N ARG A 31 2.73 35.11 36.68
CA ARG A 31 2.20 35.75 35.45
C ARG A 31 3.30 36.39 34.61
N LYS A 32 4.51 36.52 35.10
CA LYS A 32 5.62 37.13 34.42
C LYS A 32 6.58 36.08 33.87
N SER A 33 7.15 36.36 32.70
CA SER A 33 8.19 35.50 32.12
C SER A 33 9.47 35.56 32.95
N PHE A 34 10.34 34.55 32.78
CA PHE A 34 11.65 34.50 33.43
C PHE A 34 12.46 35.79 33.12
N ASP A 35 12.52 36.23 31.84
CA ASP A 35 13.28 37.40 31.44
C ASP A 35 12.74 38.73 32.00
N GLN A 36 11.53 38.77 32.49
CA GLN A 36 10.95 39.92 33.19
C GLN A 36 11.34 39.99 34.67
N GLN A 37 11.80 38.87 35.23
CA GLN A 37 12.08 38.74 36.67
C GLN A 37 13.57 38.54 36.94
N PHE A 38 14.35 38.04 36.01
CA PHE A 38 15.77 37.79 36.11
C PHE A 38 16.54 38.62 35.07
N SER A 39 17.69 39.19 35.52
CA SER A 39 18.59 39.85 34.59
C SER A 39 19.29 38.84 33.67
N VAL A 40 19.62 39.26 32.47
CA VAL A 40 20.39 38.44 31.50
C VAL A 40 21.75 38.00 32.09
N VAL A 41 22.31 38.79 33.04
CA VAL A 41 23.58 38.50 33.70
C VAL A 41 23.38 37.82 35.07
N SER A 42 22.16 37.41 35.43
CA SER A 42 21.92 36.63 36.64
C SER A 42 22.57 35.25 36.56
N ILE A 43 22.95 34.71 37.72
CA ILE A 43 23.56 33.36 37.79
C ILE A 43 22.62 32.33 37.17
N GLU A 44 21.32 32.43 37.47
CA GLU A 44 20.28 31.54 36.91
C GLU A 44 20.25 31.61 35.39
N SER A 45 20.25 32.82 34.80
CA SER A 45 20.23 33.02 33.36
C SER A 45 21.46 32.43 32.65
N ILE A 46 22.64 32.60 33.30
CA ILE A 46 23.92 32.06 32.77
C ILE A 46 23.91 30.52 32.88
N LEU A 47 23.46 29.94 34.00
CA LEU A 47 23.37 28.50 34.17
C LEU A 47 22.43 27.88 33.14
N PHE A 48 21.23 28.43 32.93
CA PHE A 48 20.30 27.92 31.93
C PHE A 48 20.86 28.03 30.51
N TYR A 49 21.63 29.06 30.20
CA TYR A 49 22.33 29.17 28.92
C TYR A 49 23.38 28.04 28.79
N CYS A 50 24.20 27.78 29.78
CA CYS A 50 25.19 26.70 29.78
C CYS A 50 24.51 25.32 29.61
N PHE A 51 23.42 25.07 30.34
CA PHE A 51 22.65 23.83 30.15
C PHE A 51 22.01 23.72 28.79
N ALA A 52 21.45 24.82 28.27
CA ALA A 52 20.85 24.84 26.92
C ALA A 52 21.90 24.52 25.82
N VAL A 53 23.13 25.03 25.96
CA VAL A 53 24.24 24.67 25.05
C VAL A 53 24.60 23.20 25.16
N ALA A 54 24.64 22.64 26.38
CA ALA A 54 24.92 21.22 26.57
C ALA A 54 23.82 20.32 25.95
N VAL A 55 22.54 20.65 26.18
CA VAL A 55 21.43 19.94 25.55
C VAL A 55 21.44 20.06 24.04
N TRP A 56 21.66 21.25 23.50
CA TRP A 56 21.80 21.46 22.05
C TRP A 56 22.93 20.62 21.43
N ALA A 57 24.07 20.52 22.13
CA ALA A 57 25.19 19.69 21.66
C ALA A 57 24.78 18.20 21.63
N VAL A 58 24.06 17.72 22.61
CA VAL A 58 23.54 16.33 22.65
C VAL A 58 22.54 16.12 21.51
N GLU A 59 21.56 16.99 21.34
CA GLU A 59 20.57 16.87 20.24
C GLU A 59 21.26 16.88 18.86
N THR A 60 22.27 17.72 18.67
CA THR A 60 23.06 17.79 17.43
C THR A 60 23.84 16.47 17.20
N LEU A 61 24.39 15.87 18.25
CA LEU A 61 25.03 14.56 18.15
C LEU A 61 24.04 13.43 17.80
N PHE A 62 22.81 13.46 18.34
CA PHE A 62 21.77 12.53 17.96
C PHE A 62 21.34 12.66 16.50
N ASP A 63 21.16 13.91 16.02
CA ASP A 63 20.84 14.15 14.61
C ASP A 63 21.95 13.61 13.70
N LYS A 64 23.21 13.86 14.03
CA LYS A 64 24.36 13.34 13.29
C LYS A 64 24.42 11.82 13.33
N HIS A 65 24.21 11.22 14.49
CA HIS A 65 24.20 9.76 14.64
C HIS A 65 23.08 9.11 13.82
N SER A 66 21.85 9.69 13.86
CA SER A 66 20.74 9.21 13.02
C SER A 66 21.09 9.24 11.54
N ALA A 67 21.69 10.33 11.06
CA ALA A 67 22.11 10.45 9.66
C ALA A 67 23.21 9.43 9.28
N GLU A 68 24.16 9.15 10.18
CA GLU A 68 25.19 8.13 9.98
C GLU A 68 24.60 6.72 9.96
N VAL A 69 23.62 6.43 10.84
CA VAL A 69 22.92 5.14 10.87
C VAL A 69 22.10 4.95 9.59
N ASP A 70 21.36 5.96 9.15
CA ASP A 70 20.60 5.90 7.90
C ASP A 70 21.50 5.61 6.70
N THR A 71 22.67 6.27 6.62
CA THR A 71 23.66 6.00 5.57
C THR A 71 24.20 4.58 5.62
N ARG A 72 24.46 4.04 6.82
CA ARG A 72 24.91 2.63 6.98
C ARG A 72 23.83 1.64 6.61
N ILE A 73 22.57 1.91 6.99
CA ILE A 73 21.43 1.06 6.61
C ILE A 73 21.31 0.97 5.09
N GLU A 74 21.48 2.09 4.38
CA GLU A 74 21.46 2.12 2.92
C GLU A 74 22.56 1.29 2.27
N GLN A 75 23.77 1.38 2.80
CA GLN A 75 24.90 0.60 2.30
C GLN A 75 24.78 -0.91 2.60
N LEU A 76 23.95 -1.30 3.57
CA LEU A 76 23.75 -2.68 4.00
C LEU A 76 22.41 -3.26 3.53
N GLU A 77 21.52 -2.46 2.91
CA GLU A 77 20.23 -2.95 2.44
C GLU A 77 20.44 -3.94 1.28
N PRO A 78 20.16 -5.25 1.49
CA PRO A 78 20.30 -6.23 0.43
C PRO A 78 19.23 -5.97 -0.65
N HIS A 79 19.64 -5.90 -1.91
CA HIS A 79 18.77 -5.68 -3.07
C HIS A 79 17.99 -6.96 -3.42
N THR A 80 17.08 -7.35 -2.55
CA THR A 80 16.16 -8.48 -2.73
C THR A 80 14.98 -8.09 -3.63
N LEU A 81 14.15 -9.06 -4.00
CA LEU A 81 12.89 -8.79 -4.71
C LEU A 81 12.00 -7.77 -3.96
N ARG A 82 12.02 -7.79 -2.63
CA ARG A 82 11.30 -6.83 -1.80
C ARG A 82 11.84 -5.40 -1.96
N TRP A 83 13.16 -5.25 -2.07
CA TRP A 83 13.80 -3.96 -2.33
C TRP A 83 13.30 -3.38 -3.65
N TYR A 84 13.32 -4.17 -4.75
CA TYR A 84 12.79 -3.72 -6.05
C TYR A 84 11.33 -3.28 -5.97
N VAL A 85 10.48 -4.04 -5.24
CA VAL A 85 9.07 -3.65 -5.02
C VAL A 85 8.96 -2.32 -4.28
N ASN A 86 9.74 -2.13 -3.20
CA ASN A 86 9.71 -0.89 -2.42
C ASN A 86 10.17 0.31 -3.25
N LYS A 87 11.27 0.17 -4.02
CA LYS A 87 11.77 1.23 -4.90
C LYS A 87 10.78 1.58 -6.01
N VAL A 88 10.19 0.59 -6.67
CA VAL A 88 9.15 0.82 -7.68
C VAL A 88 7.94 1.55 -7.09
N LYS A 89 7.48 1.18 -5.88
CA LYS A 89 6.40 1.91 -5.18
C LYS A 89 6.80 3.31 -4.72
N ALA A 90 8.09 3.56 -4.48
CA ALA A 90 8.62 4.87 -4.13
C ALA A 90 8.78 5.79 -5.36
N PHE A 91 8.65 5.27 -6.58
CA PHE A 91 8.76 6.05 -7.81
C PHE A 91 7.81 7.26 -7.82
N MET A 92 8.36 8.46 -8.05
CA MET A 92 7.63 9.72 -8.11
C MET A 92 7.61 10.26 -9.54
N TYR A 93 6.46 10.19 -10.19
CA TYR A 93 6.31 10.64 -11.57
C TYR A 93 6.44 12.16 -11.68
N GLY A 94 7.31 12.63 -12.58
CA GLY A 94 7.58 14.06 -12.79
C GLY A 94 8.72 14.63 -11.92
N TYR A 95 9.33 13.82 -11.06
CA TYR A 95 10.45 14.23 -10.21
C TYR A 95 11.75 13.52 -10.63
N LYS A 96 12.88 14.15 -10.35
CA LYS A 96 14.20 13.57 -10.60
C LYS A 96 14.80 13.02 -9.32
N LEU A 97 15.60 11.97 -9.45
CA LEU A 97 16.42 11.47 -8.35
C LEU A 97 17.48 12.51 -7.97
N VAL A 98 17.89 12.49 -6.71
CA VAL A 98 19.11 13.17 -6.26
C VAL A 98 20.30 12.49 -6.93
N SER A 99 21.24 13.27 -7.47
CA SER A 99 22.40 12.74 -8.21
C SER A 99 23.13 11.67 -7.40
N ASP A 100 23.47 10.56 -8.08
CA ASP A 100 24.19 9.41 -7.51
C ASP A 100 23.48 8.73 -6.34
N THR A 101 22.15 8.86 -6.26
CA THR A 101 21.31 8.19 -5.26
C THR A 101 20.07 7.55 -5.89
N ASP A 102 19.42 6.66 -5.16
CA ASP A 102 18.14 6.06 -5.52
C ASP A 102 16.95 6.74 -4.81
N ARG A 103 17.11 8.01 -4.38
CA ARG A 103 16.16 8.78 -3.58
C ARG A 103 15.67 10.03 -4.28
N TYR A 104 14.49 10.44 -3.91
CA TYR A 104 13.93 11.75 -4.29
C TYR A 104 14.15 12.76 -3.17
N ASP A 105 14.46 14.01 -3.53
CA ASP A 105 14.39 15.09 -2.57
C ASP A 105 12.93 15.45 -2.31
N THR A 106 12.48 15.14 -1.12
CA THR A 106 11.11 15.44 -0.63
C THR A 106 11.09 16.63 0.33
N SER A 107 12.20 17.34 0.50
CA SER A 107 12.30 18.50 1.38
C SER A 107 11.29 19.57 0.96
N GLY A 108 10.40 19.96 1.87
CA GLY A 108 9.37 20.97 1.62
C GLY A 108 8.13 20.49 0.86
N MET A 109 8.00 19.19 0.56
CA MET A 109 6.80 18.61 -0.02
C MET A 109 5.82 18.18 1.08
N SER A 110 4.50 18.34 0.80
CA SER A 110 3.49 17.78 1.68
C SER A 110 3.32 16.26 1.43
N ASP A 111 2.88 15.50 2.46
CA ASP A 111 2.59 14.07 2.31
C ASP A 111 1.55 13.80 1.23
N THR A 112 0.61 14.71 1.03
CA THR A 112 -0.40 14.63 -0.03
C THR A 112 0.21 14.73 -1.42
N ASP A 113 1.19 15.60 -1.63
CA ASP A 113 1.87 15.76 -2.91
C ASP A 113 2.79 14.57 -3.21
N ILE A 114 3.51 14.09 -2.20
CA ILE A 114 4.30 12.87 -2.29
C ILE A 114 3.42 11.68 -2.68
N ASN A 115 2.27 11.51 -2.03
CA ASN A 115 1.35 10.42 -2.31
C ASN A 115 0.70 10.51 -3.70
N LYS A 116 0.47 11.72 -4.22
CA LYS A 116 -0.01 11.94 -5.61
C LYS A 116 1.07 11.63 -6.63
N ALA A 117 2.34 12.01 -6.35
CA ALA A 117 3.46 11.73 -7.23
C ALA A 117 3.78 10.23 -7.32
N ARG A 118 3.57 9.47 -6.23
CA ARG A 118 3.72 8.01 -6.17
C ARG A 118 2.55 7.31 -6.87
N ILE A 119 2.65 7.21 -8.18
CA ILE A 119 1.61 6.66 -9.05
C ILE A 119 1.49 5.13 -8.99
N ILE A 120 2.54 4.42 -8.55
CA ILE A 120 2.55 2.96 -8.44
C ILE A 120 2.00 2.56 -7.07
N LYS A 121 0.79 2.00 -7.06
CA LYS A 121 0.16 1.52 -5.82
C LYS A 121 0.32 0.01 -5.64
N TYR A 122 0.37 -0.70 -6.76
CA TYR A 122 0.52 -2.14 -6.77
C TYR A 122 1.80 -2.53 -7.49
N ALA A 123 2.63 -3.32 -6.84
CA ALA A 123 3.84 -3.87 -7.40
C ALA A 123 4.16 -5.23 -6.75
N VAL A 124 4.64 -6.15 -7.56
CA VAL A 124 5.18 -7.43 -7.10
C VAL A 124 6.38 -7.80 -7.97
N ALA A 125 7.42 -8.34 -7.37
CA ALA A 125 8.59 -8.84 -8.07
C ALA A 125 8.69 -10.35 -7.91
N THR A 126 9.08 -11.02 -8.97
CA THR A 126 9.40 -12.45 -9.02
C THR A 126 10.70 -12.63 -9.78
N GLU A 127 11.43 -13.69 -9.50
CA GLU A 127 12.62 -14.06 -10.21
C GLU A 127 12.40 -15.38 -10.94
N ASP A 128 12.82 -15.43 -12.19
CA ASP A 128 12.80 -16.62 -13.03
C ASP A 128 13.95 -16.52 -14.04
N ASP A 129 14.70 -17.61 -14.24
CA ASP A 129 15.85 -17.69 -15.17
C ASP A 129 16.84 -16.51 -15.03
N SER A 130 17.22 -16.13 -13.81
CA SER A 130 18.14 -15.02 -13.52
C SER A 130 17.64 -13.65 -14.00
N MET A 131 16.33 -13.51 -14.26
CA MET A 131 15.67 -12.26 -14.63
C MET A 131 14.64 -11.87 -13.57
N VAL A 132 14.65 -10.61 -13.18
CA VAL A 132 13.66 -10.06 -12.24
C VAL A 132 12.47 -9.52 -13.03
N TYR A 133 11.29 -10.08 -12.80
CA TYR A 133 10.02 -9.63 -13.38
C TYR A 133 9.27 -8.81 -12.35
N ILE A 134 8.94 -7.57 -12.69
CA ILE A 134 8.17 -6.70 -11.80
C ILE A 134 6.86 -6.33 -12.48
N LYS A 135 5.75 -6.81 -11.92
CA LYS A 135 4.40 -6.41 -12.31
C LYS A 135 4.01 -5.15 -11.56
N VAL A 136 3.45 -4.17 -12.26
CA VAL A 136 3.07 -2.88 -11.69
C VAL A 136 1.67 -2.48 -12.12
N ALA A 137 0.96 -1.77 -11.24
CA ALA A 137 -0.29 -1.10 -11.58
C ALA A 137 -0.45 0.18 -10.77
N GLY A 138 -1.13 1.16 -11.34
CA GLY A 138 -1.66 2.31 -10.64
C GLY A 138 -2.92 1.94 -9.86
N GLN A 139 -3.66 2.94 -9.42
CA GLN A 139 -4.94 2.78 -8.72
C GLN A 139 -5.96 3.74 -9.29
N THR A 140 -7.18 3.25 -9.52
CA THR A 140 -8.34 4.08 -9.84
C THR A 140 -8.86 4.77 -8.58
N ASP A 141 -9.74 5.75 -8.74
CA ASP A 141 -10.42 6.43 -7.61
C ASP A 141 -11.19 5.45 -6.70
N ASN A 142 -11.64 4.33 -7.25
CA ASN A 142 -12.34 3.27 -6.52
C ASN A 142 -11.39 2.24 -5.88
N GLY A 143 -10.08 2.52 -5.84
CA GLY A 143 -9.11 1.64 -5.21
C GLY A 143 -8.70 0.40 -6.02
N LYS A 144 -9.21 0.22 -7.26
CA LYS A 144 -8.86 -0.94 -8.11
C LYS A 144 -7.55 -0.73 -8.86
N PRO A 145 -6.77 -1.80 -9.13
CA PRO A 145 -5.60 -1.70 -9.99
C PRO A 145 -5.96 -1.20 -11.38
N CYS A 146 -5.11 -0.38 -11.97
CA CYS A 146 -5.28 0.11 -13.34
C CYS A 146 -3.95 0.22 -14.07
N LEU A 147 -4.05 0.23 -15.40
CA LEU A 147 -2.93 0.37 -16.31
C LEU A 147 -2.29 1.77 -16.16
N LEU A 148 -0.98 1.83 -16.13
CA LEU A 148 -0.23 3.09 -16.29
C LEU A 148 -0.25 3.52 -17.75
N ASN A 149 -0.32 4.82 -18.00
CA ASN A 149 -0.19 5.31 -19.36
C ASN A 149 1.24 5.16 -19.92
N LYS A 150 1.39 5.28 -21.24
CA LYS A 150 2.68 5.05 -21.92
C LYS A 150 3.81 5.94 -21.40
N SER A 151 3.52 7.21 -21.07
CA SER A 151 4.53 8.16 -20.58
C SER A 151 4.98 7.81 -19.16
N GLN A 152 4.03 7.47 -18.28
CA GLN A 152 4.29 7.02 -16.92
C GLN A 152 5.13 5.73 -16.91
N PHE A 153 4.76 4.76 -17.75
CA PHE A 153 5.48 3.49 -17.84
C PHE A 153 6.89 3.66 -18.42
N SER A 154 7.05 4.55 -19.43
CA SER A 154 8.38 4.87 -19.97
C SER A 154 9.28 5.52 -18.91
N ALA A 155 8.75 6.46 -18.13
CA ALA A 155 9.49 7.11 -17.04
C ALA A 155 9.86 6.09 -15.94
N LEU A 156 8.96 5.17 -15.60
CA LEU A 156 9.25 4.08 -14.65
C LEU A 156 10.37 3.16 -15.16
N LYS A 157 10.38 2.83 -16.46
CA LYS A 157 11.46 2.02 -17.06
C LYS A 157 12.82 2.72 -16.95
N GLN A 158 12.85 4.02 -17.22
CA GLN A 158 14.08 4.82 -17.07
C GLN A 158 14.55 4.82 -15.63
N TYR A 159 13.65 5.09 -14.67
CA TYR A 159 13.95 5.05 -13.25
C TYR A 159 14.53 3.71 -12.79
N VAL A 160 13.88 2.58 -13.15
CA VAL A 160 14.36 1.26 -12.76
C VAL A 160 15.73 0.94 -13.38
N ASN A 161 15.98 1.37 -14.62
CA ASN A 161 17.30 1.21 -15.24
C ASN A 161 18.40 2.01 -14.54
N GLU A 162 18.06 3.15 -13.93
CA GLU A 162 18.99 4.00 -13.19
C GLU A 162 19.37 3.41 -11.82
N ILE A 163 18.39 2.80 -11.13
CA ILE A 163 18.59 2.28 -9.76
C ILE A 163 18.96 0.80 -9.68
N LYS A 164 18.77 0.01 -10.75
CA LYS A 164 19.03 -1.43 -10.73
C LYS A 164 20.52 -1.74 -10.58
N ASP A 165 20.82 -2.88 -9.96
CA ASP A 165 22.19 -3.37 -9.86
C ASP A 165 22.81 -3.65 -11.22
N ALA A 166 24.13 -3.44 -11.32
CA ALA A 166 24.88 -3.78 -12.49
C ALA A 166 24.79 -5.28 -12.78
N GLY A 167 24.47 -5.65 -14.03
CA GLY A 167 24.33 -7.04 -14.46
C GLY A 167 22.96 -7.68 -14.17
N VAL A 168 22.07 -7.04 -13.40
CA VAL A 168 20.70 -7.55 -13.18
C VAL A 168 19.79 -7.17 -14.35
N SER A 169 19.15 -8.19 -14.92
CA SER A 169 18.12 -8.00 -15.94
C SER A 169 16.75 -7.83 -15.29
N VAL A 170 16.12 -6.67 -15.49
CA VAL A 170 14.79 -6.36 -14.93
C VAL A 170 13.80 -6.17 -16.05
N GLN A 171 12.69 -6.90 -16.02
CA GLN A 171 11.56 -6.75 -16.93
C GLN A 171 10.34 -6.22 -16.19
N LEU A 172 9.89 -5.01 -16.57
CA LEU A 172 8.66 -4.42 -16.05
C LEU A 172 7.46 -4.87 -16.89
N ARG A 173 6.37 -5.22 -16.21
CA ARG A 173 5.08 -5.58 -16.83
C ARG A 173 4.00 -4.62 -16.32
N ASN A 174 3.36 -3.94 -17.26
CA ASN A 174 2.24 -3.04 -17.06
C ASN A 174 1.16 -3.47 -18.03
N GLU A 175 0.28 -4.36 -17.62
CA GLU A 175 -0.71 -5.03 -18.44
C GLU A 175 -2.12 -4.73 -17.94
N GLU A 176 -3.09 -4.75 -18.84
CA GLU A 176 -4.51 -4.69 -18.45
C GLU A 176 -4.92 -5.96 -17.71
N ALA A 177 -6.01 -5.88 -16.91
CA ALA A 177 -6.56 -7.02 -16.19
C ALA A 177 -6.70 -8.26 -17.07
N ASP A 178 -6.32 -9.40 -16.54
CA ASP A 178 -6.64 -10.68 -17.17
C ASP A 178 -8.15 -10.89 -17.12
N LEU A 179 -8.68 -11.46 -18.18
CA LEU A 179 -10.10 -11.79 -18.26
C LEU A 179 -10.36 -13.16 -17.65
N ILE A 180 -11.35 -13.23 -16.76
CA ILE A 180 -11.84 -14.49 -16.21
C ILE A 180 -13.30 -14.70 -16.58
N LYS A 181 -13.62 -15.89 -17.07
CA LYS A 181 -14.97 -16.41 -17.29
C LYS A 181 -15.31 -17.40 -16.20
N ILE A 182 -16.49 -17.26 -15.63
CA ILE A 182 -16.95 -18.12 -14.53
C ILE A 182 -18.32 -18.65 -14.92
N ASN A 183 -18.43 -19.97 -15.14
CA ASN A 183 -19.69 -20.64 -15.42
C ASN A 183 -19.99 -21.59 -14.28
N LEU A 184 -21.16 -21.42 -13.64
CA LEU A 184 -21.56 -22.12 -12.42
C LEU A 184 -22.99 -22.66 -12.53
N PHE A 185 -23.24 -23.78 -11.85
CA PHE A 185 -24.57 -24.24 -11.43
C PHE A 185 -24.79 -23.90 -9.97
N VAL A 186 -25.89 -23.27 -9.66
CA VAL A 186 -26.32 -22.99 -8.28
C VAL A 186 -27.68 -23.63 -8.04
N TYR A 187 -27.73 -24.56 -7.10
CA TYR A 187 -28.97 -25.16 -6.61
C TYR A 187 -29.42 -24.39 -5.38
N TYR A 188 -30.58 -23.76 -5.50
CA TYR A 188 -31.08 -22.81 -4.50
C TYR A 188 -32.33 -23.34 -3.80
N ASP A 189 -32.58 -22.85 -2.58
CA ASP A 189 -33.81 -23.07 -1.85
C ASP A 189 -34.90 -22.13 -2.40
N PRO A 190 -35.97 -22.64 -3.03
CA PRO A 190 -37.03 -21.83 -3.64
C PRO A 190 -37.83 -21.01 -2.63
N THR A 191 -37.67 -21.25 -1.33
CA THR A 191 -38.32 -20.45 -0.28
C THR A 191 -37.54 -19.13 -0.01
N LEU A 192 -36.26 -19.08 -0.37
CA LEU A 192 -35.38 -17.95 -0.08
C LEU A 192 -34.93 -17.18 -1.34
N MET A 193 -34.85 -17.85 -2.50
CA MET A 193 -34.33 -17.30 -3.73
C MET A 193 -35.19 -17.64 -4.93
N ASN A 194 -35.23 -16.81 -5.95
CA ASN A 194 -35.95 -17.10 -7.19
C ASN A 194 -35.02 -17.65 -8.30
N GLU A 195 -35.59 -18.05 -9.43
CA GLU A 195 -34.89 -18.60 -10.61
C GLU A 195 -33.87 -17.64 -11.26
N ARG A 196 -33.91 -16.34 -10.89
CA ARG A 196 -32.97 -15.30 -11.34
C ARG A 196 -31.84 -15.04 -10.36
N GLY A 197 -31.79 -15.83 -9.25
CA GLY A 197 -30.79 -15.65 -8.19
C GLY A 197 -31.04 -14.43 -7.30
N GLU A 198 -32.29 -13.95 -7.25
CA GLU A 198 -32.68 -12.81 -6.45
C GLU A 198 -33.34 -13.23 -5.14
N LEU A 199 -32.96 -12.61 -4.04
CA LEU A 199 -33.65 -12.73 -2.75
C LEU A 199 -34.92 -11.87 -2.74
N SER A 200 -35.71 -11.97 -1.67
CA SER A 200 -36.96 -11.21 -1.51
C SER A 200 -36.78 -9.68 -1.48
N ASP A 201 -35.59 -9.20 -1.15
CA ASP A 201 -35.20 -7.79 -1.15
C ASP A 201 -34.65 -7.30 -2.51
N GLY A 202 -34.58 -8.18 -3.52
CA GLY A 202 -34.06 -7.91 -4.86
C GLY A 202 -32.56 -7.98 -4.97
N SER A 203 -31.82 -8.30 -3.91
CA SER A 203 -30.35 -8.49 -3.96
C SER A 203 -29.96 -9.77 -4.71
N LYS A 204 -28.75 -9.78 -5.28
CA LYS A 204 -28.14 -10.91 -6.00
C LYS A 204 -26.89 -11.41 -5.28
N PRO A 205 -27.04 -12.15 -4.19
CA PRO A 205 -25.93 -12.48 -3.31
C PRO A 205 -24.85 -13.34 -3.98
N VAL A 206 -25.21 -14.13 -5.00
CA VAL A 206 -24.24 -14.94 -5.75
C VAL A 206 -23.35 -14.04 -6.60
N ASP A 207 -23.92 -13.07 -7.33
CA ASP A 207 -23.15 -12.11 -8.12
C ASP A 207 -22.23 -11.26 -7.24
N GLU A 208 -22.74 -10.83 -6.08
CA GLU A 208 -21.98 -10.07 -5.09
C GLU A 208 -20.82 -10.90 -4.52
N ALA A 209 -21.05 -12.18 -4.20
CA ALA A 209 -20.01 -13.07 -3.69
C ALA A 209 -18.92 -13.30 -4.74
N VAL A 210 -19.28 -13.56 -5.99
CA VAL A 210 -18.31 -13.71 -7.09
C VAL A 210 -17.49 -12.45 -7.27
N LEU A 211 -18.15 -11.29 -7.32
CA LEU A 211 -17.46 -10.01 -7.47
C LEU A 211 -16.54 -9.72 -6.29
N SER A 212 -16.99 -10.04 -5.07
CA SER A 212 -16.20 -9.89 -3.85
C SER A 212 -14.93 -10.74 -3.87
N VAL A 213 -15.01 -12.01 -4.27
CA VAL A 213 -13.84 -12.90 -4.37
C VAL A 213 -12.80 -12.33 -5.36
N ILE A 214 -13.23 -11.85 -6.52
CA ILE A 214 -12.31 -11.30 -7.52
C ILE A 214 -11.73 -9.95 -7.08
N THR A 215 -12.55 -9.08 -6.48
CA THR A 215 -12.12 -7.72 -6.08
C THR A 215 -11.19 -7.75 -4.86
N ASN A 216 -11.41 -8.67 -3.93
CA ASN A 216 -10.60 -8.80 -2.72
C ASN A 216 -9.34 -9.63 -2.92
N LEU A 217 -9.13 -10.19 -4.12
CA LEU A 217 -7.90 -10.92 -4.43
C LEU A 217 -6.69 -9.96 -4.37
N PRO A 218 -5.67 -10.25 -3.55
CA PRO A 218 -4.46 -9.44 -3.51
C PRO A 218 -3.82 -9.33 -4.90
N PHE A 219 -3.15 -8.21 -5.18
CA PHE A 219 -2.40 -8.05 -6.41
C PHE A 219 -1.38 -9.19 -6.60
N ASN A 220 -1.42 -9.87 -7.74
CA ASN A 220 -0.72 -11.12 -8.04
C ASN A 220 -1.12 -12.31 -7.14
N GLY A 221 -2.27 -12.23 -6.47
CA GLY A 221 -2.83 -13.33 -5.69
C GLY A 221 -3.20 -14.53 -6.55
N ILE A 222 -3.32 -15.68 -5.93
CA ILE A 222 -3.75 -16.91 -6.59
C ILE A 222 -5.27 -17.02 -6.43
N PHE A 223 -5.98 -17.00 -7.57
CA PHE A 223 -7.38 -17.35 -7.60
C PHE A 223 -7.52 -18.86 -7.44
N ARG A 224 -8.38 -19.32 -6.52
CA ARG A 224 -8.70 -20.73 -6.30
C ARG A 224 -10.18 -20.97 -6.51
N ASN A 225 -10.50 -22.04 -7.23
CA ASN A 225 -11.90 -22.44 -7.45
C ASN A 225 -12.61 -22.74 -6.11
N THR A 226 -11.90 -23.32 -5.16
CA THR A 226 -12.42 -23.63 -3.82
C THR A 226 -12.87 -22.39 -3.07
N ASP A 227 -12.08 -21.32 -3.07
CA ASP A 227 -12.39 -20.08 -2.36
C ASP A 227 -13.67 -19.43 -2.94
N LEU A 228 -13.86 -19.53 -4.25
CA LEU A 228 -15.08 -19.06 -4.93
C LEU A 228 -16.30 -19.91 -4.53
N LEU A 229 -16.17 -21.25 -4.61
CA LEU A 229 -17.28 -22.14 -4.27
C LEU A 229 -17.67 -22.03 -2.80
N GLU A 230 -16.69 -21.88 -1.89
CA GLU A 230 -16.94 -21.67 -0.45
C GLU A 230 -17.66 -20.35 -0.18
N ALA A 231 -17.24 -19.26 -0.85
CA ALA A 231 -17.89 -17.97 -0.73
C ALA A 231 -19.37 -18.02 -1.15
N ILE A 232 -19.68 -18.71 -2.27
CA ILE A 232 -21.06 -18.87 -2.75
C ILE A 232 -21.85 -19.81 -1.84
N LYS A 233 -21.25 -20.90 -1.38
CA LYS A 233 -21.90 -21.88 -0.49
C LYS A 233 -22.23 -21.29 0.89
N SER A 234 -21.53 -20.24 1.31
CA SER A 234 -21.83 -19.54 2.57
C SER A 234 -23.15 -18.76 2.55
N ILE A 235 -23.78 -18.60 1.37
CA ILE A 235 -25.06 -17.91 1.20
C ILE A 235 -26.19 -18.84 1.66
N PRO A 236 -27.04 -18.45 2.64
CA PRO A 236 -28.08 -19.34 3.20
C PRO A 236 -29.08 -19.88 2.18
N ALA A 237 -29.34 -19.15 1.10
CA ALA A 237 -30.25 -19.57 0.03
C ALA A 237 -29.60 -20.55 -0.97
N VAL A 238 -28.30 -20.82 -0.89
CA VAL A 238 -27.56 -21.75 -1.76
C VAL A 238 -27.38 -23.09 -1.04
N VAL A 239 -27.90 -24.14 -1.63
CA VAL A 239 -27.78 -25.51 -1.11
C VAL A 239 -26.56 -26.21 -1.68
N VAL A 240 -26.39 -26.14 -3.02
CA VAL A 240 -25.25 -26.73 -3.73
C VAL A 240 -24.76 -25.74 -4.78
N VAL A 241 -23.46 -25.63 -4.92
CA VAL A 241 -22.79 -24.90 -6.01
C VAL A 241 -21.80 -25.83 -6.69
N ASP A 242 -21.77 -25.80 -8.02
CA ASP A 242 -20.83 -26.60 -8.82
C ASP A 242 -20.38 -25.81 -10.06
N ILE A 243 -19.21 -26.20 -10.60
CA ILE A 243 -18.67 -25.60 -11.80
C ILE A 243 -19.35 -26.21 -13.03
N ASP A 244 -19.94 -25.37 -13.89
CA ASP A 244 -20.54 -25.82 -15.15
C ASP A 244 -19.45 -26.13 -16.20
N SER A 245 -18.91 -27.34 -16.09
CA SER A 245 -17.88 -27.83 -17.01
C SER A 245 -18.41 -27.99 -18.44
N ALA A 246 -19.71 -28.16 -18.65
CA ALA A 246 -20.33 -28.29 -19.98
C ALA A 246 -20.31 -26.96 -20.73
N SER A 247 -20.44 -25.84 -20.00
CA SER A 247 -20.30 -24.48 -20.57
C SER A 247 -18.86 -23.95 -20.51
N GLY A 248 -17.88 -24.83 -20.26
CA GLY A 248 -16.45 -24.51 -20.24
C GLY A 248 -15.88 -24.24 -18.84
N GLY A 249 -16.69 -24.25 -17.79
CA GLY A 249 -16.24 -24.08 -16.41
C GLY A 249 -15.65 -22.70 -16.14
N ILE A 250 -14.58 -22.68 -15.34
CA ILE A 250 -13.82 -21.46 -15.06
C ILE A 250 -12.65 -21.40 -16.04
N GLN A 251 -12.53 -20.29 -16.73
CA GLN A 251 -11.49 -20.05 -17.74
C GLN A 251 -10.87 -18.68 -17.56
N ALA A 252 -9.58 -18.57 -17.82
CA ALA A 252 -8.88 -17.28 -17.77
C ALA A 252 -7.97 -17.09 -18.98
N LYS A 253 -7.72 -15.82 -19.34
CA LYS A 253 -6.70 -15.44 -20.32
C LYS A 253 -6.07 -14.10 -19.96
N ALA A 254 -4.82 -13.90 -20.34
CA ALA A 254 -4.26 -12.57 -20.41
C ALA A 254 -5.04 -11.72 -21.42
N ARG A 255 -5.19 -10.40 -21.17
CA ARG A 255 -6.00 -9.51 -22.04
C ARG A 255 -5.64 -9.64 -23.52
N ASN A 256 -4.35 -9.75 -23.80
CA ASN A 256 -3.81 -9.84 -25.16
C ASN A 256 -3.70 -11.27 -25.71
N ALA A 257 -4.12 -12.29 -24.95
CA ALA A 257 -4.10 -13.67 -25.44
C ALA A 257 -5.33 -13.97 -26.29
N ASP A 258 -5.14 -14.77 -27.35
CA ASP A 258 -6.21 -15.13 -28.28
C ASP A 258 -7.19 -16.14 -27.69
N ARG A 259 -6.71 -16.98 -26.77
CA ARG A 259 -7.49 -18.14 -26.27
C ARG A 259 -7.59 -18.13 -24.75
N TYR A 260 -8.74 -18.60 -24.27
CA TYR A 260 -8.97 -18.93 -22.87
C TYR A 260 -8.32 -20.27 -22.52
N SER A 261 -7.77 -20.35 -21.33
CA SER A 261 -7.27 -21.59 -20.71
C SER A 261 -8.17 -21.97 -19.54
N SER A 262 -8.47 -23.26 -19.42
CA SER A 262 -9.26 -23.75 -18.30
C SER A 262 -8.50 -23.60 -16.98
N VAL A 263 -9.18 -23.12 -15.95
CA VAL A 263 -8.64 -22.99 -14.59
C VAL A 263 -9.02 -24.25 -13.82
N VAL A 264 -8.06 -25.19 -13.75
CA VAL A 264 -8.21 -26.42 -13.01
C VAL A 264 -7.63 -26.24 -11.59
N GLY A 265 -8.52 -25.95 -10.63
CA GLY A 265 -8.17 -25.76 -9.23
C GLY A 265 -7.72 -24.34 -8.89
N TYR A 266 -6.68 -23.81 -9.52
CA TYR A 266 -6.18 -22.47 -9.25
C TYR A 266 -5.52 -21.84 -10.46
N ASN A 267 -5.42 -20.50 -10.45
CA ASN A 267 -4.66 -19.75 -11.46
C ASN A 267 -4.11 -18.44 -10.87
N ARG A 268 -3.00 -17.97 -11.42
CA ARG A 268 -2.41 -16.67 -11.07
C ARG A 268 -2.47 -15.75 -12.29
N PRO A 269 -2.95 -14.50 -12.14
CA PRO A 269 -3.08 -13.59 -13.28
C PRO A 269 -1.70 -13.20 -13.84
N TYR A 270 -1.61 -13.14 -15.17
CA TYR A 270 -0.40 -12.67 -15.85
C TYR A 270 -0.15 -11.19 -15.59
N SER A 271 -1.22 -10.36 -15.63
CA SER A 271 -1.17 -8.92 -15.35
C SER A 271 -1.01 -8.61 -13.86
N GLY A 272 -1.45 -9.51 -12.98
CA GLY A 272 -1.47 -9.34 -11.52
C GLY A 272 -2.87 -9.16 -10.94
N TYR A 273 -3.93 -9.03 -11.75
CA TYR A 273 -5.31 -8.86 -11.31
C TYR A 273 -6.29 -9.33 -12.39
N TYR A 274 -7.54 -9.60 -11.97
CA TYR A 274 -8.59 -10.09 -12.85
C TYR A 274 -9.71 -9.06 -13.04
N GLU A 275 -10.36 -9.19 -14.20
CA GLU A 275 -11.65 -8.61 -14.50
C GLU A 275 -12.59 -9.72 -15.01
N ILE A 276 -13.83 -9.74 -14.52
CA ILE A 276 -14.81 -10.72 -14.99
C ILE A 276 -15.26 -10.31 -16.39
N GLU A 277 -15.15 -11.20 -17.37
CA GLU A 277 -15.63 -10.93 -18.73
C GLU A 277 -17.13 -10.70 -18.72
N GLY A 278 -17.58 -9.59 -19.33
CA GLY A 278 -18.99 -9.20 -19.32
C GLY A 278 -19.49 -8.62 -18.01
N GLY A 279 -18.60 -8.49 -16.99
CA GLY A 279 -18.91 -7.85 -15.71
C GLY A 279 -19.59 -8.75 -14.66
N SER A 280 -20.06 -9.93 -15.04
CA SER A 280 -20.72 -10.88 -14.15
C SER A 280 -20.40 -12.34 -14.51
N ALA A 281 -20.57 -13.24 -13.55
CA ALA A 281 -20.49 -14.67 -13.82
C ALA A 281 -21.73 -15.16 -14.60
N ASN A 282 -21.54 -16.23 -15.37
CA ASN A 282 -22.64 -16.94 -16.00
C ASN A 282 -23.14 -18.03 -15.05
N VAL A 283 -24.26 -17.77 -14.38
CA VAL A 283 -24.81 -18.66 -13.37
C VAL A 283 -26.13 -19.24 -13.84
N THR A 284 -26.20 -20.57 -13.86
CA THR A 284 -27.43 -21.31 -14.13
C THR A 284 -28.05 -21.73 -12.81
N TYR A 285 -29.18 -21.13 -12.48
CA TYR A 285 -29.93 -21.42 -11.24
C TYR A 285 -30.88 -22.60 -11.45
N LYS A 286 -30.90 -23.53 -10.49
CA LYS A 286 -31.80 -24.70 -10.46
C LYS A 286 -32.41 -24.85 -9.07
N GLU A 287 -33.70 -25.17 -9.01
CA GLU A 287 -34.34 -25.49 -7.73
C GLU A 287 -33.72 -26.74 -7.10
N TYR A 288 -33.38 -26.65 -5.82
CA TYR A 288 -32.99 -27.84 -5.08
C TYR A 288 -34.22 -28.65 -4.73
N LYS A 289 -34.32 -29.87 -5.29
CA LYS A 289 -35.34 -30.83 -4.94
C LYS A 289 -34.70 -31.85 -4.00
N SER A 290 -35.12 -31.86 -2.72
CA SER A 290 -34.75 -32.95 -1.82
C SER A 290 -35.28 -34.25 -2.41
N ILE A 291 -34.39 -35.20 -2.64
CA ILE A 291 -34.80 -36.56 -3.00
C ILE A 291 -35.35 -37.17 -1.70
N GLU A 292 -36.67 -37.27 -1.59
CA GLU A 292 -37.32 -38.11 -0.59
C GLU A 292 -37.04 -39.58 -0.85
#